data_68a3ab8f3adc04d9da83fce208c513f5
#
_entry.id   68a3ab8f3adc04d9da83fce208c513f5
#
_cell.length_a   1.000
_cell.length_b   1.000
_cell.length_c   1.000
_cell.angle_alpha   90.00
_cell.angle_beta   90.00
_cell.angle_gamma   90.00
#
_symmetry.space_group_name_H-M   'P 1'
#
loop_
_entity.id
_entity.type
_entity.pdbx_description
1 polymer ?
#
loop_
_entity_poly.entity_id
_entity_poly.type
_entity_poly.pdbx_seq_one_letter_code
_entity_poly.pdbx_strand_id
1 'polypeptide(L)'
;MFFSVAAVEVGEHLYWKIAGLTLHGQVLLVSWLGIAIIFALAILGTSNSKSGVDQSPEIPTGLQNFMESVFEYVTSIAKDQLGEYEYRPWVPFVGTLFLFVFSSNWLGALIPWKLIHLPSGELAAPTNDINTTVAISLLVSISYFYAGFKAKGLKFFARYISPTPIFLPLNILEDFTKPLSLSFRLFGNVLADEIVVAVLVFLVPLVLPL
;
A
#
# COMPACT_ATOMS: atom_id res chain seq x y z
N MET A 1 -25.12 35.56 -6.37
CA MET A 1 -24.13 34.90 -5.50
C MET A 1 -23.54 33.76 -6.31
N PHE A 2 -22.48 34.06 -7.05
CA PHE A 2 -21.85 33.08 -7.95
C PHE A 2 -21.05 32.10 -7.07
N PHE A 3 -21.48 30.85 -7.00
CA PHE A 3 -20.61 29.77 -6.54
C PHE A 3 -19.40 29.75 -7.46
N SER A 4 -18.25 30.15 -6.99
CA SER A 4 -17.02 29.84 -7.66
C SER A 4 -16.92 28.31 -7.65
N VAL A 5 -17.17 27.71 -8.79
CA VAL A 5 -16.84 26.31 -9.03
C VAL A 5 -15.32 26.24 -8.82
N ALA A 6 -14.91 25.81 -7.63
CA ALA A 6 -13.51 25.52 -7.37
C ALA A 6 -13.09 24.53 -8.45
N ALA A 7 -12.24 24.99 -9.35
CA ALA A 7 -11.62 24.09 -10.31
C ALA A 7 -10.97 22.99 -9.50
N VAL A 8 -11.43 21.75 -9.67
CA VAL A 8 -10.79 20.57 -9.05
C VAL A 8 -9.49 20.41 -9.80
N GLU A 9 -8.44 21.08 -9.34
CA GLU A 9 -7.10 20.89 -9.85
C GLU A 9 -6.59 19.55 -9.30
N VAL A 10 -6.68 18.52 -10.11
CA VAL A 10 -6.10 17.21 -9.80
C VAL A 10 -4.58 17.37 -9.88
N GLY A 11 -3.90 17.30 -8.74
CA GLY A 11 -2.44 17.25 -8.69
C GLY A 11 -1.72 18.37 -7.93
N GLU A 12 -2.40 19.35 -7.34
CA GLU A 12 -1.76 20.31 -6.42
C GLU A 12 -1.60 19.70 -5.02
N HIS A 13 -0.46 19.04 -4.82
CA HIS A 13 -0.12 18.38 -3.57
C HIS A 13 0.80 19.25 -2.70
N LEU A 14 0.78 18.98 -1.39
CA LEU A 14 1.63 19.66 -0.42
C LEU A 14 3.12 19.29 -0.64
N TYR A 15 3.93 20.26 -1.08
CA TYR A 15 5.36 20.09 -1.26
C TYR A 15 6.16 20.92 -0.26
N TRP A 16 7.15 20.30 0.38
CA TRP A 16 8.12 20.97 1.23
C TRP A 16 9.46 21.13 0.50
N LYS A 17 9.97 22.33 0.47
CA LYS A 17 11.32 22.61 -0.06
C LYS A 17 12.31 22.72 1.11
N ILE A 18 13.08 21.64 1.33
CA ILE A 18 14.12 21.62 2.36
C ILE A 18 15.46 21.43 1.67
N ALA A 19 16.39 22.39 1.86
CA ALA A 19 17.76 22.36 1.32
C ALA A 19 17.85 22.04 -0.19
N GLY A 20 16.90 22.54 -0.99
CA GLY A 20 16.91 22.34 -2.46
C GLY A 20 16.25 21.00 -2.93
N LEU A 21 15.81 20.16 -2.01
CA LEU A 21 15.04 18.95 -2.30
C LEU A 21 13.54 19.25 -2.13
N THR A 22 12.75 18.86 -3.11
CA THR A 22 11.28 18.90 -3.01
C THR A 22 10.80 17.61 -2.39
N LEU A 23 10.33 17.66 -1.14
CA LEU A 23 9.73 16.54 -0.45
C LEU A 23 8.21 16.58 -0.58
N HIS A 24 7.60 15.46 -0.87
CA HIS A 24 6.15 15.29 -0.92
C HIS A 24 5.60 15.22 0.51
N GLY A 25 5.31 16.39 1.11
CA GLY A 25 4.88 16.53 2.51
C GLY A 25 3.60 15.75 2.82
N GLN A 26 2.67 15.69 1.87
CA GLN A 26 1.45 14.89 1.96
C GLN A 26 1.74 13.40 2.19
N VAL A 27 2.67 12.82 1.41
CA VAL A 27 3.04 11.40 1.51
C VAL A 27 3.55 11.09 2.90
N LEU A 28 4.42 11.95 3.44
CA LEU A 28 4.98 11.77 4.77
C LEU A 28 3.88 11.84 5.85
N LEU A 29 3.06 12.89 5.83
CA LEU A 29 2.03 13.10 6.85
C LEU A 29 1.00 11.97 6.85
N VAL A 30 0.46 11.62 5.68
CA VAL A 30 -0.60 10.59 5.59
C VAL A 30 -0.03 9.19 5.82
N SER A 31 1.22 8.91 5.41
CA SER A 31 1.89 7.65 5.75
C SER A 31 2.11 7.49 7.25
N TRP A 32 2.58 8.54 7.94
CA TRP A 32 2.74 8.53 9.39
C TRP A 32 1.41 8.35 10.11
N LEU A 33 0.34 8.99 9.61
CA LEU A 33 -1.01 8.80 10.15
C LEU A 33 -1.47 7.34 9.98
N GLY A 34 -1.27 6.75 8.80
CA GLY A 34 -1.59 5.35 8.54
C GLY A 34 -0.83 4.38 9.44
N ILE A 35 0.48 4.60 9.59
CA ILE A 35 1.31 3.81 10.50
C ILE A 35 0.84 3.95 11.95
N ALA A 36 0.52 5.16 12.40
CA ALA A 36 0.04 5.42 13.75
C ALA A 36 -1.30 4.70 14.02
N ILE A 37 -2.22 4.69 13.05
CA ILE A 37 -3.49 3.98 13.15
C ILE A 37 -3.27 2.47 13.25
N ILE A 38 -2.44 1.89 12.39
CA ILE A 38 -2.13 0.45 12.42
C ILE A 38 -1.51 0.08 13.76
N PHE A 39 -0.57 0.90 14.26
CA PHE A 39 0.10 0.66 15.52
C PHE A 39 -0.85 0.77 16.72
N ALA A 40 -1.74 1.77 16.71
CA ALA A 40 -2.78 1.91 17.73
C ALA A 40 -3.73 0.71 17.74
N LEU A 41 -4.19 0.26 16.58
CA LEU A 41 -5.03 -0.93 16.46
C LEU A 41 -4.32 -2.19 16.96
N ALA A 42 -3.03 -2.35 16.65
CA ALA A 42 -2.23 -3.47 17.12
C ALA A 42 -2.09 -3.46 18.65
N ILE A 43 -1.80 -2.30 19.26
CA ILE A 43 -1.71 -2.18 20.73
C ILE A 43 -3.06 -2.46 21.39
N LEU A 44 -4.14 -1.87 20.88
CA LEU A 44 -5.49 -2.06 21.43
C LEU A 44 -5.97 -3.50 21.28
N GLY A 45 -5.64 -4.15 20.15
CA GLY A 45 -5.98 -5.56 19.91
C GLY A 45 -5.21 -6.53 20.81
N THR A 46 -3.97 -6.19 21.17
CA THR A 46 -3.13 -7.05 22.03
C THR A 46 -3.22 -6.72 23.51
N SER A 47 -3.68 -5.50 23.88
CA SER A 47 -3.73 -5.06 25.29
C SER A 47 -4.69 -5.87 26.15
N ASN A 48 -5.72 -6.46 25.58
CA ASN A 48 -6.67 -7.32 26.28
C ASN A 48 -6.21 -8.78 26.43
N SER A 49 -5.17 -9.17 25.72
CA SER A 49 -4.52 -10.46 25.93
C SER A 49 -3.73 -10.37 27.23
N LYS A 50 -4.37 -10.75 28.34
CA LYS A 50 -3.70 -10.86 29.65
C LYS A 50 -2.57 -11.87 29.50
N SER A 51 -1.35 -11.42 29.63
CA SER A 51 -0.17 -12.26 29.84
C SER A 51 -0.29 -12.95 31.22
N GLY A 52 -1.26 -13.81 31.34
CA GLY A 52 -1.44 -14.68 32.52
C GLY A 52 -0.95 -16.07 32.14
N VAL A 53 -0.17 -16.65 33.04
CA VAL A 53 0.45 -17.98 32.97
C VAL A 53 -0.58 -19.14 32.91
N ASP A 54 -1.86 -18.83 32.84
CA ASP A 54 -2.92 -19.82 32.67
C ASP A 54 -3.16 -20.11 31.21
N GLN A 55 -2.66 -21.25 30.75
CA GLN A 55 -2.76 -21.82 29.40
C GLN A 55 -4.20 -22.31 29.07
N SER A 56 -5.23 -21.59 29.43
CA SER A 56 -6.55 -21.83 28.86
C SER A 56 -6.61 -21.10 27.50
N PRO A 57 -7.03 -21.73 26.40
CA PRO A 57 -7.24 -21.08 25.15
C PRO A 57 -8.37 -20.05 25.31
N GLU A 58 -7.99 -18.80 25.62
CA GLU A 58 -8.97 -17.71 25.67
C GLU A 58 -9.51 -17.50 24.27
N ILE A 59 -10.81 -17.62 24.13
CA ILE A 59 -11.49 -17.33 22.87
C ILE A 59 -11.34 -15.82 22.62
N PRO A 60 -10.68 -15.42 21.54
CA PRO A 60 -10.47 -14.00 21.23
C PRO A 60 -11.82 -13.31 21.07
N THR A 61 -11.97 -12.12 21.67
CA THR A 61 -13.22 -11.37 21.62
C THR A 61 -13.00 -9.95 21.09
N GLY A 62 -14.01 -9.42 20.39
CA GLY A 62 -14.02 -8.02 19.95
C GLY A 62 -12.89 -7.68 18.98
N LEU A 63 -12.10 -6.64 19.29
CA LEU A 63 -11.02 -6.13 18.44
C LEU A 63 -9.88 -7.14 18.26
N GLN A 64 -9.59 -7.96 19.28
CA GLN A 64 -8.59 -9.01 19.19
C GLN A 64 -8.96 -10.04 18.13
N ASN A 65 -10.22 -10.52 18.12
CA ASN A 65 -10.70 -11.46 17.10
C ASN A 65 -10.60 -10.87 15.69
N PHE A 66 -10.90 -9.58 15.54
CA PHE A 66 -10.72 -8.89 14.25
C PHE A 66 -9.25 -8.89 13.80
N MET A 67 -8.31 -8.53 14.70
CA MET A 67 -6.89 -8.52 14.39
C MET A 67 -6.34 -9.91 14.04
N GLU A 68 -6.78 -10.94 14.77
CA GLU A 68 -6.43 -12.33 14.48
C GLU A 68 -6.96 -12.76 13.11
N SER A 69 -8.20 -12.41 12.77
CA SER A 69 -8.77 -12.70 11.45
C SER A 69 -7.99 -12.03 10.32
N VAL A 70 -7.56 -10.78 10.51
CA VAL A 70 -6.70 -10.08 9.52
C VAL A 70 -5.34 -10.77 9.41
N PHE A 71 -4.74 -11.17 10.51
CA PHE A 71 -3.47 -11.88 10.52
C PHE A 71 -3.58 -13.26 9.86
N GLU A 72 -4.64 -14.01 10.13
CA GLU A 72 -4.92 -15.30 9.49
C GLU A 72 -5.12 -15.13 7.98
N TYR A 73 -5.87 -14.11 7.56
CA TYR A 73 -6.08 -13.80 6.15
C TYR A 73 -4.77 -13.53 5.42
N VAL A 74 -3.91 -12.66 5.97
CA VAL A 74 -2.59 -12.35 5.39
C VAL A 74 -1.70 -13.60 5.36
N THR A 75 -1.76 -14.39 6.43
CA THR A 75 -0.98 -15.64 6.54
C THR A 75 -1.43 -16.67 5.51
N SER A 76 -2.75 -16.79 5.27
CA SER A 76 -3.27 -17.69 4.24
C SER A 76 -2.83 -17.28 2.84
N ILE A 77 -2.88 -15.99 2.52
CA ILE A 77 -2.37 -15.46 1.24
C ILE A 77 -0.87 -15.78 1.08
N ALA A 78 -0.08 -15.52 2.12
CA ALA A 78 1.35 -15.80 2.09
C ALA A 78 1.62 -17.30 1.90
N LYS A 79 0.87 -18.17 2.56
CA LYS A 79 0.97 -19.61 2.45
C LYS A 79 0.61 -20.11 1.04
N ASP A 80 -0.48 -19.59 0.46
CA ASP A 80 -0.94 -19.97 -0.87
C ASP A 80 0.03 -19.55 -1.98
N GLN A 81 0.75 -18.43 -1.81
CA GLN A 81 1.68 -17.91 -2.80
C GLN A 81 3.10 -18.44 -2.65
N LEU A 82 3.57 -18.63 -1.42
CA LEU A 82 4.96 -19.03 -1.14
C LEU A 82 5.11 -20.53 -0.83
N GLY A 83 3.99 -21.22 -0.63
CA GLY A 83 3.97 -22.63 -0.26
C GLY A 83 4.11 -22.87 1.24
N GLU A 84 3.80 -24.08 1.65
CA GLU A 84 3.60 -24.47 3.03
C GLU A 84 4.87 -24.42 3.91
N TYR A 85 6.06 -24.52 3.30
CA TYR A 85 7.34 -24.60 4.01
C TYR A 85 8.05 -23.26 4.14
N GLU A 86 7.85 -22.34 3.20
CA GLU A 86 8.68 -21.13 3.05
C GLU A 86 7.95 -19.84 3.50
N TYR A 87 6.63 -19.88 3.77
CA TYR A 87 5.84 -18.67 4.01
C TYR A 87 6.13 -17.98 5.34
N ARG A 88 6.42 -18.75 6.42
CA ARG A 88 6.50 -18.21 7.80
C ARG A 88 7.44 -17.02 7.97
N PRO A 89 8.70 -17.06 7.47
CA PRO A 89 9.60 -15.92 7.61
C PRO A 89 9.18 -14.69 6.79
N TRP A 90 8.30 -14.86 5.79
CA TRP A 90 7.83 -13.80 4.92
C TRP A 90 6.51 -13.16 5.36
N VAL A 91 5.76 -13.81 6.26
CA VAL A 91 4.48 -13.27 6.78
C VAL A 91 4.63 -11.85 7.36
N PRO A 92 5.62 -11.51 8.19
CA PRO A 92 5.76 -10.14 8.70
C PRO A 92 5.99 -9.12 7.58
N PHE A 93 6.80 -9.45 6.59
CA PHE A 93 7.08 -8.56 5.45
C PHE A 93 5.84 -8.37 4.58
N VAL A 94 5.19 -9.45 4.15
CA VAL A 94 3.98 -9.39 3.34
C VAL A 94 2.85 -8.69 4.10
N GLY A 95 2.71 -9.00 5.39
CA GLY A 95 1.69 -8.40 6.26
C GLY A 95 1.87 -6.90 6.45
N THR A 96 3.09 -6.43 6.68
CA THR A 96 3.35 -4.98 6.81
C THR A 96 3.07 -4.22 5.52
N LEU A 97 3.49 -4.76 4.37
CA LEU A 97 3.18 -4.16 3.07
C LEU A 97 1.68 -4.14 2.77
N PHE A 98 1.01 -5.27 3.01
CA PHE A 98 -0.44 -5.37 2.83
C PHE A 98 -1.18 -4.35 3.68
N LEU A 99 -0.90 -4.30 4.98
CA LEU A 99 -1.54 -3.37 5.91
C LEU A 99 -1.24 -1.91 5.57
N PHE A 100 -0.02 -1.60 5.17
CA PHE A 100 0.35 -0.24 4.77
C PHE A 100 -0.42 0.20 3.52
N VAL A 101 -0.43 -0.59 2.45
CA VAL A 101 -1.15 -0.26 1.21
C VAL A 101 -2.66 -0.22 1.46
N PHE A 102 -3.19 -1.18 2.20
CA PHE A 102 -4.61 -1.22 2.58
C PHE A 102 -5.03 0.02 3.35
N SER A 103 -4.29 0.37 4.42
CA SER A 103 -4.60 1.57 5.23
C SER A 103 -4.44 2.85 4.44
N SER A 104 -3.43 2.95 3.57
CA SER A 104 -3.22 4.12 2.70
C SER A 104 -4.41 4.32 1.76
N ASN A 105 -4.90 3.26 1.14
CA ASN A 105 -6.06 3.33 0.23
C ASN A 105 -7.35 3.65 1.00
N TRP A 106 -7.57 3.05 2.18
CA TRP A 106 -8.72 3.36 3.02
C TRP A 106 -8.71 4.80 3.53
N LEU A 107 -7.56 5.33 3.94
CA LEU A 107 -7.43 6.73 4.31
C LEU A 107 -7.76 7.65 3.14
N GLY A 108 -7.35 7.28 1.92
CA GLY A 108 -7.70 8.01 0.70
C GLY A 108 -9.19 8.02 0.42
N ALA A 109 -9.88 6.89 0.63
CA ALA A 109 -11.30 6.73 0.33
C ALA A 109 -12.23 7.30 1.43
N LEU A 110 -11.87 7.12 2.71
CA LEU A 110 -12.74 7.51 3.84
C LEU A 110 -12.64 8.99 4.19
N ILE A 111 -11.46 9.59 4.06
CA ILE A 111 -11.26 10.98 4.40
C ILE A 111 -11.49 11.83 3.16
N PRO A 112 -12.48 12.72 3.16
CA PRO A 112 -12.72 13.63 2.05
C PRO A 112 -11.66 14.74 2.04
N TRP A 113 -10.44 14.42 1.63
CA TRP A 113 -9.29 15.32 1.61
C TRP A 113 -9.58 16.62 0.85
N LYS A 114 -10.43 16.56 -0.17
CA LYS A 114 -10.85 17.71 -0.98
C LYS A 114 -11.66 18.76 -0.22
N LEU A 115 -12.21 18.41 0.95
CA LEU A 115 -12.89 19.36 1.84
C LEU A 115 -11.91 20.03 2.82
N ILE A 116 -10.71 19.52 2.96
CA ILE A 116 -9.68 20.02 3.87
C ILE A 116 -8.71 20.88 3.06
N HIS A 117 -9.06 22.13 2.86
CA HIS A 117 -8.19 23.10 2.19
C HIS A 117 -7.06 23.53 3.12
N LEU A 118 -5.84 23.08 2.84
CA LEU A 118 -4.65 23.65 3.46
C LEU A 118 -4.12 24.81 2.61
N PRO A 119 -3.53 25.83 3.25
CA PRO A 119 -3.01 27.01 2.53
C PRO A 119 -1.89 26.70 1.53
N SER A 120 -1.33 25.49 1.54
CA SER A 120 -0.16 25.07 0.74
C SER A 120 -0.38 23.80 -0.10
N GLY A 121 -1.62 23.38 -0.32
CA GLY A 121 -1.95 22.23 -1.15
C GLY A 121 -2.95 21.27 -0.51
N GLU A 122 -3.38 20.28 -1.26
CA GLU A 122 -4.31 19.24 -0.81
C GLU A 122 -3.56 18.02 -0.27
N LEU A 123 -4.16 17.33 0.69
CA LEU A 123 -3.70 16.03 1.15
C LEU A 123 -4.35 14.93 0.29
N ALA A 124 -3.59 13.91 -0.05
CA ALA A 124 -4.07 12.75 -0.78
C ALA A 124 -3.47 11.46 -0.20
N ALA A 125 -4.01 10.32 -0.62
CA ALA A 125 -3.45 9.03 -0.22
C ALA A 125 -1.96 8.92 -0.62
N PRO A 126 -1.09 8.32 0.21
CA PRO A 126 0.32 8.12 -0.14
C PRO A 126 0.51 7.34 -1.45
N THR A 127 -0.40 6.43 -1.74
CA THR A 127 -0.41 5.61 -2.95
C THR A 127 -0.83 6.36 -4.22
N ASN A 128 -1.32 7.60 -4.09
CA ASN A 128 -1.56 8.50 -5.21
C ASN A 128 -0.27 9.18 -5.73
N ASP A 129 0.85 8.98 -5.06
CA ASP A 129 2.16 9.42 -5.54
C ASP A 129 2.90 8.27 -6.23
N ILE A 130 3.27 8.50 -7.50
CA ILE A 130 3.99 7.51 -8.29
C ILE A 130 5.34 7.13 -7.66
N ASN A 131 6.02 8.06 -6.99
CA ASN A 131 7.29 7.79 -6.32
C ASN A 131 7.10 6.78 -5.18
N THR A 132 6.00 6.90 -4.42
CA THR A 132 5.66 5.96 -3.35
C THR A 132 5.37 4.56 -3.90
N THR A 133 4.57 4.47 -4.98
CA THR A 133 4.24 3.18 -5.59
C THR A 133 5.44 2.52 -6.25
N VAL A 134 6.33 3.31 -6.87
CA VAL A 134 7.62 2.83 -7.39
C VAL A 134 8.51 2.33 -6.26
N ALA A 135 8.62 3.06 -5.15
CA ALA A 135 9.41 2.65 -4.00
C ALA A 135 8.93 1.31 -3.41
N ILE A 136 7.62 1.14 -3.24
CA ILE A 136 7.02 -0.13 -2.77
C ILE A 136 7.32 -1.26 -3.76
N SER A 137 7.14 -1.03 -5.06
CA SER A 137 7.36 -2.05 -6.09
C SER A 137 8.83 -2.47 -6.18
N LEU A 138 9.76 -1.52 -6.03
CA LEU A 138 11.20 -1.80 -5.95
C LEU A 138 11.54 -2.59 -4.69
N LEU A 139 10.97 -2.23 -3.54
CA LEU A 139 11.16 -2.98 -2.29
C LEU A 139 10.72 -4.44 -2.43
N VAL A 140 9.57 -4.68 -3.05
CA VAL A 140 9.08 -6.03 -3.35
C VAL A 140 10.04 -6.77 -4.29
N SER A 141 10.54 -6.10 -5.33
CA SER A 141 11.49 -6.69 -6.28
C SER A 141 12.82 -7.05 -5.63
N ILE A 142 13.36 -6.17 -4.81
CA ILE A 142 14.59 -6.44 -4.04
C ILE A 142 14.39 -7.65 -3.14
N SER A 143 13.25 -7.72 -2.45
CA SER A 143 12.90 -8.85 -1.59
C SER A 143 12.77 -10.16 -2.37
N TYR A 144 12.21 -10.09 -3.58
CA TYR A 144 12.13 -11.24 -4.48
C TYR A 144 13.52 -11.76 -4.89
N PHE A 145 14.43 -10.86 -5.27
CA PHE A 145 15.81 -11.25 -5.57
C PHE A 145 16.53 -11.82 -4.34
N TYR A 146 16.35 -11.18 -3.19
CA TYR A 146 16.92 -11.66 -1.93
C TYR A 146 16.44 -13.07 -1.58
N ALA A 147 15.13 -13.33 -1.69
CA ALA A 147 14.53 -14.64 -1.46
C ALA A 147 15.09 -15.69 -2.44
N GLY A 148 15.19 -15.33 -3.73
CA GLY A 148 15.74 -16.20 -4.75
C GLY A 148 17.21 -16.57 -4.50
N PHE A 149 18.03 -15.59 -4.10
CA PHE A 149 19.42 -15.81 -3.72
C PHE A 149 19.55 -16.70 -2.48
N LYS A 150 18.75 -16.44 -1.47
CA LYS A 150 18.77 -17.21 -0.21
C LYS A 150 18.38 -18.67 -0.44
N ALA A 151 17.40 -18.93 -1.32
CA ALA A 151 16.88 -20.27 -1.58
C ALA A 151 17.77 -21.09 -2.52
N LYS A 152 18.31 -20.50 -3.59
CA LYS A 152 19.01 -21.23 -4.67
C LYS A 152 20.47 -20.79 -4.90
N GLY A 153 20.94 -19.77 -4.19
CA GLY A 153 22.27 -19.20 -4.40
C GLY A 153 22.46 -18.72 -5.85
N LEU A 154 23.67 -18.91 -6.39
CA LEU A 154 24.00 -18.55 -7.78
C LEU A 154 23.19 -19.32 -8.85
N LYS A 155 22.65 -20.49 -8.49
CA LYS A 155 21.76 -21.26 -9.40
C LYS A 155 20.44 -20.51 -9.71
N PHE A 156 20.10 -19.49 -8.93
CA PHE A 156 18.96 -18.65 -9.21
C PHE A 156 19.04 -17.98 -10.59
N PHE A 157 20.25 -17.60 -11.02
CA PHE A 157 20.46 -17.00 -12.35
C PHE A 157 20.35 -18.01 -13.51
N ALA A 158 20.46 -19.31 -13.23
CA ALA A 158 20.31 -20.34 -14.26
C ALA A 158 18.92 -20.30 -14.92
N ARG A 159 17.90 -19.72 -14.22
CA ARG A 159 16.55 -19.53 -14.78
C ARG A 159 16.54 -18.62 -16.01
N TYR A 160 17.49 -17.66 -16.10
CA TYR A 160 17.55 -16.74 -17.24
C TYR A 160 17.97 -17.44 -18.53
N ILE A 161 18.72 -18.53 -18.43
CA ILE A 161 19.25 -19.30 -19.55
C ILE A 161 18.35 -20.50 -19.88
N SER A 162 17.47 -20.90 -18.96
CA SER A 162 16.56 -22.03 -19.13
C SER A 162 15.22 -21.57 -19.75
N PRO A 163 14.63 -22.34 -20.72
CA PRO A 163 15.09 -23.59 -21.29
C PRO A 163 16.16 -23.42 -22.37
N THR A 164 16.30 -22.27 -22.99
CA THR A 164 17.32 -21.98 -24.02
C THR A 164 17.89 -20.57 -23.85
N PRO A 165 19.17 -20.31 -24.24
CA PRO A 165 19.80 -19.00 -24.10
C PRO A 165 19.09 -17.88 -24.89
N ILE A 166 18.28 -18.22 -25.89
CA ILE A 166 17.50 -17.28 -26.71
C ILE A 166 16.49 -16.50 -25.86
N PHE A 167 15.97 -17.10 -24.76
CA PHE A 167 15.02 -16.46 -23.87
C PHE A 167 15.65 -15.52 -22.83
N LEU A 168 16.98 -15.44 -22.80
CA LEU A 168 17.69 -14.56 -21.84
C LEU A 168 17.20 -13.11 -21.87
N PRO A 169 17.10 -12.42 -23.03
CA PRO A 169 16.62 -11.04 -23.05
C PRO A 169 15.17 -10.92 -22.61
N LEU A 170 14.32 -11.89 -22.92
CA LEU A 170 12.92 -11.93 -22.50
C LEU A 170 12.78 -12.07 -20.98
N ASN A 171 13.54 -12.99 -20.39
CA ASN A 171 13.51 -13.26 -18.95
C ASN A 171 14.04 -12.05 -18.14
N ILE A 172 15.06 -11.35 -18.66
CA ILE A 172 15.56 -10.12 -18.05
C ILE A 172 14.48 -9.03 -18.14
N LEU A 173 13.87 -8.83 -19.31
CA LEU A 173 12.82 -7.85 -19.51
C LEU A 173 11.63 -8.11 -18.57
N GLU A 174 11.26 -9.37 -18.38
CA GLU A 174 10.17 -9.77 -17.47
C GLU A 174 10.43 -9.30 -16.02
N ASP A 175 11.65 -9.43 -15.52
CA ASP A 175 12.00 -9.02 -14.17
C ASP A 175 11.98 -7.50 -13.97
N PHE A 176 12.22 -6.70 -15.02
CA PHE A 176 12.02 -5.26 -15.00
C PHE A 176 10.53 -4.88 -15.14
N THR A 177 9.79 -5.62 -15.92
CA THR A 177 8.37 -5.33 -16.17
C THR A 177 7.51 -5.61 -14.94
N LYS A 178 7.87 -6.59 -14.11
CA LYS A 178 7.13 -6.92 -12.87
C LYS A 178 6.98 -5.75 -11.90
N PRO A 179 8.07 -5.09 -11.45
CA PRO A 179 7.94 -3.93 -10.56
C PRO A 179 7.23 -2.75 -11.24
N LEU A 180 7.48 -2.54 -12.52
CA LEU A 180 6.82 -1.49 -13.28
C LEU A 180 5.30 -1.71 -13.32
N SER A 181 4.87 -2.92 -13.66
CA SER A 181 3.45 -3.31 -13.68
C SER A 181 2.79 -3.17 -12.30
N LEU A 182 3.50 -3.56 -11.22
CA LEU A 182 3.00 -3.43 -9.86
C LEU A 182 2.82 -1.96 -9.47
N SER A 183 3.81 -1.10 -9.78
CA SER A 183 3.75 0.33 -9.50
C SER A 183 2.60 1.00 -10.23
N PHE A 184 2.45 0.76 -11.54
CA PHE A 184 1.35 1.32 -12.33
C PHE A 184 -0.02 0.79 -11.90
N ARG A 185 -0.10 -0.45 -11.44
CA ARG A 185 -1.36 -1.00 -10.92
C ARG A 185 -1.79 -0.30 -9.65
N LEU A 186 -0.87 -0.11 -8.70
CA LEU A 186 -1.17 0.59 -7.44
C LEU A 186 -1.54 2.05 -7.69
N PHE A 187 -0.70 2.78 -8.42
CA PHE A 187 -0.94 4.17 -8.75
C PHE A 187 -2.20 4.38 -9.58
N GLY A 188 -2.37 3.59 -10.65
CA GLY A 188 -3.49 3.74 -11.58
C GLY A 188 -4.85 3.45 -10.95
N ASN A 189 -4.94 2.48 -10.04
CA ASN A 189 -6.19 2.22 -9.31
C ASN A 189 -6.59 3.42 -8.46
N VAL A 190 -5.66 3.97 -7.68
CA VAL A 190 -5.94 5.11 -6.80
C VAL A 190 -6.26 6.38 -7.61
N LEU A 191 -5.51 6.63 -8.69
CA LEU A 191 -5.78 7.75 -9.59
C LEU A 191 -7.15 7.62 -10.25
N ALA A 192 -7.54 6.42 -10.68
CA ALA A 192 -8.84 6.17 -11.28
C ALA A 192 -9.98 6.46 -10.28
N ASP A 193 -9.83 6.00 -9.03
CA ASP A 193 -10.80 6.26 -7.96
C ASP A 193 -10.96 7.78 -7.71
N GLU A 194 -9.86 8.53 -7.68
CA GLU A 194 -9.89 9.98 -7.51
C GLU A 194 -10.61 10.70 -8.65
N ILE A 195 -10.33 10.30 -9.90
CA ILE A 195 -10.96 10.87 -11.09
C ILE A 195 -12.46 10.56 -11.07
N VAL A 196 -12.86 9.34 -10.74
CA VAL A 196 -14.28 8.94 -10.67
C VAL A 196 -15.00 9.77 -9.62
N VAL A 197 -14.44 9.93 -8.42
CA VAL A 197 -15.02 10.76 -7.36
C VAL A 197 -15.13 12.21 -7.80
N ALA A 198 -14.10 12.76 -8.43
CA ALA A 198 -14.11 14.13 -8.94
C ALA A 198 -15.22 14.34 -9.98
N VAL A 199 -15.38 13.42 -10.93
CA VAL A 199 -16.44 13.47 -11.95
C VAL A 199 -17.83 13.33 -11.31
N LEU A 200 -18.02 12.44 -10.35
CA LEU A 200 -19.30 12.29 -9.64
C LEU A 200 -19.68 13.56 -8.88
N VAL A 201 -18.75 14.16 -8.16
CA VAL A 201 -18.98 15.43 -7.44
C VAL A 201 -19.35 16.56 -8.41
N PHE A 202 -18.73 16.58 -9.60
CA PHE A 202 -19.06 17.56 -10.64
C PHE A 202 -20.45 17.33 -11.26
N LEU A 203 -20.89 16.06 -11.39
CA LEU A 203 -22.18 15.71 -11.97
C LEU A 203 -23.36 15.90 -11.00
N VAL A 204 -23.14 15.80 -9.69
CA VAL A 204 -24.21 15.94 -8.68
C VAL A 204 -25.03 17.20 -8.83
N PRO A 205 -24.46 18.43 -8.98
CA PRO A 205 -25.25 19.65 -9.17
C PRO A 205 -25.98 19.70 -10.52
N LEU A 206 -25.62 18.85 -11.47
CA LEU A 206 -26.25 18.79 -12.78
C LEU A 206 -27.46 17.83 -12.79
N VAL A 207 -27.46 16.83 -11.88
CA VAL A 207 -28.53 15.83 -11.73
C VAL A 207 -29.58 16.25 -10.69
N LEU A 208 -29.17 17.02 -9.69
CA LEU A 208 -30.04 17.61 -8.65
C LEU A 208 -30.01 19.14 -8.78
N PRO A 209 -30.78 19.74 -9.71
CA PRO A 209 -30.97 21.18 -9.71
C PRO A 209 -31.79 21.56 -8.47
N LEU A 210 -31.13 22.04 -7.43
CA LEU A 210 -31.74 22.69 -6.27
C LEU A 210 -32.03 24.15 -6.56
#